data_4e7e6c1671c19fd26e19567972e65154
#
_entry.id   4e7e6c1671c19fd26e19567972e65154
#
_cell.length_a   1.000
_cell.length_b   1.000
_cell.length_c   1.000
_cell.angle_alpha   90.00
_cell.angle_beta   90.00
_cell.angle_gamma   90.00
#
_symmetry.space_group_name_H-M   'P 1'
#
loop_
_entity.id
_entity.type
_entity.pdbx_description
1 polymer ?
#
loop_
_entity_poly.entity_id
_entity_poly.type
_entity_poly.pdbx_seq_one_letter_code
_entity_poly.pdbx_strand_id
1 'polypeptide(L)'
;MNHTEDGDPVGRARRPLRRRLARGAFSCVTVASAVAFISAYQPPRSFERAPFAADSAFGDVLPALRVDPVPVGLSGAVRMEFALPGARVAQPVEVHVTGRPAATLAYTWEAVDDTIAIAPLRALTGDSLDVPSEPGLYRLALVGDGLNRVVESLTLAVLVPFDQKKGSMLDGYRIGMYIAERHKKLDDRLPIGFVKVTEGDVDLPMSEHLRLGDLLTHDGQQGWPRFIAVNPRVVDKLELVMARIAGTIRKADVDLAVNVHSGFRTPAHNRRVPLAATDSRHQYGDAVDVAIDANGDGRIDARDAHLVADAVDSVEAQFPELVGGVGVYTSSRYHQPY
;
A
#
# COMPACT_ATOMS: atom_id res chain seq x y z
N MET A 1 -71.93 27.89 43.14
CA MET A 1 -71.25 28.82 44.08
C MET A 1 -69.76 28.77 43.69
N ASN A 2 -69.38 29.73 42.93
CA ASN A 2 -68.31 30.67 43.19
C ASN A 2 -66.90 30.09 43.29
N HIS A 3 -65.88 30.45 42.67
CA HIS A 3 -65.45 31.64 41.95
C HIS A 3 -64.05 31.22 41.45
N THR A 4 -63.70 31.43 40.17
CA THR A 4 -62.80 32.50 39.69
C THR A 4 -61.40 32.42 40.31
N GLU A 5 -60.34 32.57 39.71
CA GLU A 5 -59.86 33.32 38.56
C GLU A 5 -58.42 32.96 38.27
N ASP A 6 -58.11 33.00 36.99
CA ASP A 6 -57.02 33.75 36.40
C ASP A 6 -55.58 33.60 36.91
N GLY A 7 -54.73 33.29 35.94
CA GLY A 7 -53.30 33.48 36.08
C GLY A 7 -52.45 32.82 35.02
N ASP A 8 -52.74 33.09 33.77
CA ASP A 8 -51.64 33.13 32.79
C ASP A 8 -50.92 34.46 33.09
N PRO A 9 -49.64 34.58 32.96
CA PRO A 9 -48.80 34.26 31.86
C PRO A 9 -47.34 33.99 32.23
N VAL A 10 -46.58 33.71 31.35
CA VAL A 10 -45.24 34.24 31.02
C VAL A 10 -44.50 33.25 30.14
N GLY A 11 -44.37 33.69 28.94
CA GLY A 11 -43.64 33.09 27.90
C GLY A 11 -42.24 32.59 28.30
N ARG A 12 -42.08 31.28 28.31
CA ARG A 12 -40.77 30.68 28.21
C ARG A 12 -40.39 30.62 26.74
N ALA A 13 -39.58 31.60 26.36
CA ALA A 13 -38.86 31.62 25.13
C ALA A 13 -38.22 30.23 24.88
N ARG A 14 -38.72 29.52 23.90
CA ARG A 14 -38.10 28.33 23.38
C ARG A 14 -36.76 28.77 22.78
N ARG A 15 -35.68 28.51 23.51
CA ARG A 15 -34.33 28.55 22.94
C ARG A 15 -34.28 27.56 21.78
N PRO A 16 -33.85 27.95 20.59
CA PRO A 16 -33.66 27.02 19.50
C PRO A 16 -32.61 26.02 19.94
N LEU A 17 -32.97 24.76 19.97
CA LEU A 17 -32.04 23.64 20.06
C LEU A 17 -31.09 23.80 18.87
N ARG A 18 -29.92 24.34 19.11
CA ARG A 18 -28.83 24.20 18.17
C ARG A 18 -28.60 22.68 17.99
N ARG A 19 -29.09 22.16 16.89
CA ARG A 19 -28.67 20.90 16.37
C ARG A 19 -27.14 20.98 16.21
N ARG A 20 -26.43 20.52 17.21
CA ARG A 20 -25.06 20.11 17.03
C ARG A 20 -25.18 18.92 16.08
N LEU A 21 -24.95 19.18 14.82
CA LEU A 21 -24.55 18.16 13.87
C LEU A 21 -23.32 17.52 14.51
N ALA A 22 -23.53 16.38 15.15
CA ALA A 22 -22.47 15.46 15.39
C ALA A 22 -21.96 15.08 14.00
N ARG A 23 -20.96 15.79 13.53
CA ARG A 23 -20.10 15.31 12.48
C ARG A 23 -19.51 14.03 13.05
N GLY A 24 -20.12 12.93 12.65
CA GLY A 24 -19.58 11.62 12.91
C GLY A 24 -18.14 11.65 12.42
N ALA A 25 -17.25 11.49 13.37
CA ALA A 25 -15.85 11.26 13.12
C ALA A 25 -15.74 9.94 12.37
N PHE A 26 -15.74 9.97 11.06
CA PHE A 26 -15.21 8.88 10.24
C PHE A 26 -13.73 9.18 10.07
N SER A 27 -13.08 8.68 10.91
CA SER A 27 -11.73 8.28 11.26
C SER A 27 -11.03 7.57 10.16
N CYS A 28 -9.95 7.96 10.02
CA CYS A 28 -8.58 7.81 10.46
C CYS A 28 -7.78 7.15 9.37
N VAL A 29 -7.21 7.91 8.53
CA VAL A 29 -5.88 7.60 8.04
C VAL A 29 -4.94 8.18 9.09
N THR A 30 -4.19 7.33 9.72
CA THR A 30 -3.36 7.70 10.84
C THR A 30 -1.96 7.96 10.36
N VAL A 31 -1.58 9.20 10.22
CA VAL A 31 -0.16 9.56 10.16
C VAL A 31 0.26 9.76 11.61
N ALA A 32 0.99 8.79 12.15
CA ALA A 32 1.48 8.85 13.52
C ALA A 32 2.88 9.44 13.54
N SER A 33 3.07 10.53 14.20
CA SER A 33 4.41 11.01 14.54
C SER A 33 4.81 10.48 15.89
N ALA A 34 5.88 9.70 15.91
CA ALA A 34 6.44 9.14 17.12
C ALA A 34 7.61 9.99 17.61
N VAL A 35 7.50 10.50 18.81
CA VAL A 35 8.61 11.17 19.49
C VAL A 35 9.31 10.23 20.52
N ALA A 36 9.00 8.95 20.60
CA ALA A 36 9.46 8.12 21.71
C ALA A 36 10.39 6.94 21.39
N PHE A 37 10.94 6.81 20.18
CA PHE A 37 11.78 5.65 19.83
C PHE A 37 13.26 5.96 19.53
N ILE A 38 13.81 7.04 20.05
CA ILE A 38 15.16 7.48 19.69
C ILE A 38 16.29 6.64 20.33
N SER A 39 16.04 5.73 21.28
CA SER A 39 17.14 5.03 21.98
C SER A 39 17.44 3.59 21.52
N ALA A 40 16.66 3.01 20.61
CA ALA A 40 16.86 1.63 20.15
C ALA A 40 16.64 1.36 18.66
N TYR A 41 16.38 2.39 17.84
CA TYR A 41 16.16 2.20 16.42
C TYR A 41 17.48 2.27 15.66
N GLN A 42 17.91 1.13 15.13
CA GLN A 42 18.81 1.12 13.99
C GLN A 42 17.90 1.27 12.76
N PRO A 43 18.03 2.35 11.97
CA PRO A 43 17.31 2.47 10.72
C PRO A 43 17.60 1.22 9.88
N PRO A 44 16.60 0.64 9.19
CA PRO A 44 16.89 -0.34 8.18
C PRO A 44 17.92 0.27 7.24
N ARG A 45 18.93 -0.52 6.87
CA ARG A 45 20.01 -0.07 5.99
C ARG A 45 19.36 0.69 4.84
N SER A 46 19.75 1.96 4.71
CA SER A 46 19.35 2.80 3.59
C SER A 46 19.32 1.97 2.33
N PHE A 47 18.19 2.00 1.59
CA PHE A 47 18.17 1.53 0.23
C PHE A 47 19.31 2.26 -0.48
N GLU A 48 20.39 1.57 -0.79
CA GLU A 48 21.17 2.05 -1.93
C GLU A 48 20.16 2.14 -3.06
N ARG A 49 19.89 3.38 -3.48
CA ARG A 49 19.27 3.60 -4.78
C ARG A 49 20.08 2.73 -5.72
N ALA A 50 19.54 1.55 -6.07
CA ALA A 50 19.91 1.00 -7.33
C ALA A 50 19.49 2.10 -8.30
N PRO A 51 20.44 2.84 -8.92
CA PRO A 51 20.06 3.69 -10.01
C PRO A 51 19.23 2.78 -10.90
N PHE A 52 18.20 3.34 -11.55
CA PHE A 52 17.69 2.71 -12.76
C PHE A 52 18.96 2.50 -13.62
N ALA A 53 19.63 1.41 -13.36
CA ALA A 53 20.70 0.97 -14.19
C ALA A 53 19.99 0.56 -15.47
N ALA A 54 19.91 1.51 -16.38
CA ALA A 54 20.01 1.10 -17.76
C ALA A 54 21.18 0.14 -17.74
N ASP A 55 20.88 -1.15 -17.80
CA ASP A 55 21.87 -2.21 -17.75
C ASP A 55 22.82 -2.02 -18.93
N SER A 56 23.84 -1.21 -18.72
CA SER A 56 24.92 -0.99 -19.69
C SER A 56 25.84 -2.19 -19.83
N ALA A 57 25.59 -3.27 -19.08
CA ALA A 57 26.41 -4.47 -19.12
C ALA A 57 26.22 -5.32 -20.37
N PHE A 58 25.20 -5.07 -21.19
CA PHE A 58 24.98 -5.75 -22.48
C PHE A 58 25.07 -4.82 -23.70
N GLY A 59 25.69 -3.65 -23.56
CA GLY A 59 25.71 -2.59 -24.56
C GLY A 59 26.36 -2.92 -25.90
N ASP A 60 27.09 -4.02 -26.03
CA ASP A 60 27.91 -4.25 -27.25
C ASP A 60 27.43 -5.38 -28.19
N VAL A 61 26.41 -6.16 -27.84
CA VAL A 61 26.03 -7.32 -28.68
C VAL A 61 24.68 -7.17 -29.38
N LEU A 62 23.74 -6.36 -28.89
CA LEU A 62 22.46 -6.13 -29.56
C LEU A 62 22.01 -4.65 -29.44
N PRO A 63 22.50 -3.73 -30.27
CA PRO A 63 22.07 -2.32 -30.22
C PRO A 63 20.60 -2.12 -30.64
N ALA A 64 19.86 -3.19 -30.91
CA ALA A 64 18.56 -3.14 -31.56
C ALA A 64 17.36 -3.31 -30.63
N LEU A 65 17.53 -3.71 -29.38
CA LEU A 65 16.40 -4.00 -28.48
C LEU A 65 16.55 -3.26 -27.15
N ARG A 66 15.63 -2.34 -26.91
CA ARG A 66 15.48 -1.64 -25.65
C ARG A 66 14.17 -2.07 -24.97
N VAL A 67 14.23 -2.39 -23.70
CA VAL A 67 13.09 -2.71 -22.88
C VAL A 67 13.03 -1.69 -21.74
N ASP A 68 11.99 -0.89 -21.74
CA ASP A 68 11.76 0.13 -20.71
C ASP A 68 10.57 -0.28 -19.86
N PRO A 69 10.69 -0.36 -18.53
CA PRO A 69 9.56 -0.55 -17.64
C PRO A 69 8.56 0.60 -17.77
N VAL A 70 7.29 0.28 -17.85
CA VAL A 70 6.20 1.25 -17.78
C VAL A 70 5.92 1.56 -16.31
N PRO A 71 5.84 2.83 -15.91
CA PRO A 71 5.47 3.19 -14.55
C PRO A 71 4.15 2.55 -14.12
N VAL A 72 4.12 1.96 -12.94
CA VAL A 72 2.91 1.40 -12.33
C VAL A 72 2.31 2.41 -11.37
N GLY A 73 0.98 2.55 -11.42
CA GLY A 73 0.24 3.48 -10.59
C GLY A 73 0.42 4.95 -10.98
N LEU A 74 -0.11 5.84 -10.15
CA LEU A 74 -0.11 7.29 -10.38
C LEU A 74 1.24 7.94 -10.07
N SER A 75 1.98 7.39 -9.11
CA SER A 75 3.27 7.93 -8.66
C SER A 75 4.42 7.59 -9.59
N GLY A 76 4.28 6.53 -10.39
CA GLY A 76 5.38 5.94 -11.16
C GLY A 76 6.49 5.31 -10.32
N ALA A 77 6.37 5.32 -9.00
CA ALA A 77 7.34 4.77 -8.05
C ALA A 77 6.95 3.35 -7.58
N VAL A 78 5.74 2.91 -7.88
CA VAL A 78 5.24 1.57 -7.53
C VAL A 78 5.94 0.53 -8.38
N ARG A 79 6.42 -0.53 -7.72
CA ARG A 79 7.19 -1.62 -8.35
C ARG A 79 6.48 -2.97 -8.26
N MET A 80 5.29 -2.98 -7.73
CA MET A 80 4.49 -4.18 -7.58
C MET A 80 3.09 -3.98 -8.14
N GLU A 81 2.70 -4.85 -9.04
CA GLU A 81 1.35 -4.92 -9.59
C GLU A 81 0.58 -6.06 -8.94
N PHE A 82 -0.74 -5.93 -8.82
CA PHE A 82 -1.58 -6.88 -8.12
C PHE A 82 -2.69 -7.38 -9.04
N ALA A 83 -2.83 -8.69 -9.14
CA ALA A 83 -3.85 -9.29 -9.97
C ALA A 83 -4.43 -10.58 -9.36
N LEU A 84 -5.65 -10.91 -9.71
CA LEU A 84 -6.21 -12.23 -9.41
C LEU A 84 -5.66 -13.29 -10.37
N PRO A 85 -5.64 -14.57 -9.97
CA PRO A 85 -5.24 -15.68 -10.83
C PRO A 85 -5.99 -15.69 -12.16
N GLY A 86 -5.26 -15.85 -13.26
CA GLY A 86 -5.83 -15.92 -14.61
C GLY A 86 -6.43 -14.62 -15.15
N ALA A 87 -6.28 -13.49 -14.46
CA ALA A 87 -6.64 -12.17 -14.95
C ALA A 87 -5.73 -11.72 -16.10
N ARG A 88 -5.92 -10.50 -16.57
CA ARG A 88 -5.02 -9.82 -17.51
C ARG A 88 -4.55 -8.51 -16.89
N VAL A 89 -3.29 -8.20 -17.06
CA VAL A 89 -2.69 -6.93 -16.65
C VAL A 89 -2.24 -6.15 -17.89
N ALA A 90 -2.19 -4.83 -17.79
CA ALA A 90 -1.59 -4.01 -18.83
C ALA A 90 -0.13 -4.43 -19.01
N GLN A 91 0.39 -4.33 -20.23
CA GLN A 91 1.78 -4.66 -20.50
C GLN A 91 2.70 -3.72 -19.71
N PRO A 92 3.51 -4.24 -18.76
CA PRO A 92 4.28 -3.40 -17.84
C PRO A 92 5.63 -2.98 -18.41
N VAL A 93 5.85 -3.19 -19.71
CA VAL A 93 7.10 -2.82 -20.40
C VAL A 93 6.80 -2.28 -21.79
N GLU A 94 7.57 -1.28 -22.21
CA GLU A 94 7.66 -0.87 -23.60
C GLU A 94 8.88 -1.53 -24.24
N VAL A 95 8.67 -2.15 -25.40
CA VAL A 95 9.72 -2.83 -26.12
C VAL A 95 9.99 -2.11 -27.44
N HIS A 96 11.19 -1.54 -27.56
CA HIS A 96 11.63 -0.83 -28.76
C HIS A 96 12.64 -1.68 -29.53
N VAL A 97 12.28 -2.05 -30.77
CA VAL A 97 13.16 -2.81 -31.68
C VAL A 97 13.65 -1.86 -32.77
N THR A 98 14.96 -1.68 -32.89
CA THR A 98 15.56 -0.81 -33.89
C THR A 98 16.14 -1.65 -35.03
N GLY A 99 15.70 -1.39 -36.29
CA GLY A 99 16.34 -1.90 -37.50
C GLY A 99 15.94 -3.32 -37.96
N ARG A 100 14.92 -3.92 -37.39
CA ARG A 100 14.32 -5.20 -37.88
C ARG A 100 12.80 -5.16 -37.75
N PRO A 101 12.06 -5.92 -38.61
CA PRO A 101 10.64 -6.15 -38.33
C PRO A 101 10.55 -6.76 -36.93
N ALA A 102 9.49 -6.39 -36.19
CA ALA A 102 9.27 -6.87 -34.83
C ALA A 102 9.41 -8.39 -34.79
N ALA A 103 10.49 -8.85 -34.25
CA ALA A 103 10.68 -10.28 -33.99
C ALA A 103 9.57 -10.73 -33.06
N THR A 104 9.17 -11.98 -33.16
CA THR A 104 8.13 -12.54 -32.33
C THR A 104 8.72 -12.73 -30.92
N LEU A 105 8.63 -11.71 -30.11
CA LEU A 105 8.98 -11.83 -28.72
C LEU A 105 7.89 -12.63 -28.00
N ALA A 106 8.34 -13.43 -27.08
CA ALA A 106 7.49 -14.15 -26.15
C ALA A 106 7.79 -13.69 -24.73
N TYR A 107 6.88 -13.96 -23.82
CA TYR A 107 7.07 -13.71 -22.40
C TYR A 107 6.70 -14.95 -21.58
N THR A 108 7.26 -15.02 -20.41
CA THR A 108 6.82 -15.92 -19.34
C THR A 108 6.88 -15.18 -18.01
N TRP A 109 6.22 -15.73 -17.01
CA TRP A 109 6.31 -15.26 -15.65
C TRP A 109 7.18 -16.24 -14.86
N GLU A 110 8.31 -15.76 -14.36
CA GLU A 110 9.20 -16.51 -13.49
C GLU A 110 8.81 -16.25 -12.04
N ALA A 111 8.55 -17.30 -11.28
CA ALA A 111 8.28 -17.15 -9.86
C ALA A 111 9.51 -16.63 -9.12
N VAL A 112 9.27 -15.74 -8.15
CA VAL A 112 10.34 -15.26 -7.26
C VAL A 112 10.79 -16.39 -6.32
N ASP A 113 9.87 -17.29 -5.98
CA ASP A 113 10.14 -18.51 -5.19
C ASP A 113 10.21 -19.72 -6.12
N ASP A 114 11.31 -20.46 -6.07
CA ASP A 114 11.57 -21.66 -6.88
C ASP A 114 10.55 -22.81 -6.66
N THR A 115 9.66 -22.67 -5.67
CA THR A 115 8.64 -23.70 -5.37
C THR A 115 7.45 -23.66 -6.31
N ILE A 116 7.29 -22.63 -7.12
CA ILE A 116 6.16 -22.43 -8.04
C ILE A 116 6.59 -22.86 -9.46
N ALA A 117 5.69 -23.55 -10.15
CA ALA A 117 5.93 -23.96 -11.52
C ALA A 117 6.08 -22.75 -12.46
N ILE A 118 7.02 -22.82 -13.39
CA ILE A 118 7.24 -21.80 -14.42
C ILE A 118 5.98 -21.68 -15.27
N ALA A 119 5.51 -20.44 -15.45
CA ALA A 119 4.36 -20.16 -16.31
C ALA A 119 4.69 -20.49 -17.78
N PRO A 120 3.70 -20.86 -18.59
CA PRO A 120 3.94 -21.19 -20.00
C PRO A 120 4.40 -19.97 -20.79
N LEU A 121 5.31 -20.22 -21.76
CA LEU A 121 5.75 -19.19 -22.69
C LEU A 121 4.59 -18.76 -23.59
N ARG A 122 4.38 -17.44 -23.74
CA ARG A 122 3.33 -16.85 -24.53
C ARG A 122 3.87 -15.79 -25.47
N ALA A 123 3.24 -15.61 -26.63
CA ALA A 123 3.63 -14.55 -27.55
C ALA A 123 3.33 -13.17 -26.93
N LEU A 124 4.28 -12.26 -27.04
CA LEU A 124 4.10 -10.86 -26.63
C LEU A 124 3.34 -10.11 -27.73
N THR A 125 2.00 -10.21 -27.69
CA THR A 125 1.11 -9.60 -28.68
C THR A 125 0.05 -8.75 -27.97
N GLY A 126 -0.04 -7.47 -28.36
CA GLY A 126 -1.02 -6.56 -27.77
C GLY A 126 -0.49 -5.82 -26.55
N ASP A 127 -1.40 -5.18 -25.84
CA ASP A 127 -1.16 -4.24 -24.73
C ASP A 127 -1.42 -4.82 -23.34
N SER A 128 -1.64 -6.13 -23.27
CA SER A 128 -1.92 -6.81 -22.00
C SER A 128 -1.35 -8.23 -21.96
N LEU A 129 -0.99 -8.67 -20.77
CA LEU A 129 -0.40 -9.96 -20.47
C LEU A 129 -1.35 -10.81 -19.63
N ASP A 130 -1.38 -12.12 -19.91
CA ASP A 130 -2.12 -13.07 -19.07
C ASP A 130 -1.37 -13.33 -17.78
N VAL A 131 -2.09 -13.29 -16.67
CA VAL A 131 -1.57 -13.53 -15.32
C VAL A 131 -1.50 -15.04 -15.04
N PRO A 132 -0.49 -15.54 -14.32
CA PRO A 132 -0.46 -16.92 -13.86
C PRO A 132 -1.71 -17.33 -13.07
N SER A 133 -2.02 -18.62 -13.11
CA SER A 133 -3.17 -19.19 -12.37
C SER A 133 -2.85 -19.48 -10.90
N GLU A 134 -1.58 -19.60 -10.55
CA GLU A 134 -1.15 -19.90 -9.19
C GLU A 134 -0.82 -18.63 -8.43
N PRO A 135 -1.34 -18.44 -7.20
CA PRO A 135 -0.97 -17.32 -6.34
C PRO A 135 0.51 -17.33 -5.96
N GLY A 136 1.15 -16.16 -6.04
CA GLY A 136 2.57 -16.01 -5.72
C GLY A 136 3.14 -14.71 -6.25
N LEU A 137 4.45 -14.56 -6.16
CA LEU A 137 5.19 -13.40 -6.66
C LEU A 137 5.98 -13.80 -7.92
N TYR A 138 5.89 -12.96 -8.96
CA TYR A 138 6.45 -13.28 -10.27
C TYR A 138 7.19 -12.07 -10.86
N ARG A 139 8.19 -12.37 -11.69
CA ARG A 139 8.88 -11.41 -12.55
C ARG A 139 8.59 -11.72 -14.00
N LEU A 140 8.48 -10.66 -14.79
CA LEU A 140 8.32 -10.82 -16.23
C LEU A 140 9.66 -11.18 -16.87
N ALA A 141 9.71 -12.29 -17.60
CA ALA A 141 10.83 -12.66 -18.44
C ALA A 141 10.44 -12.53 -19.92
N LEU A 142 11.27 -11.84 -20.69
CA LEU A 142 11.12 -11.66 -22.13
C LEU A 142 12.10 -12.60 -22.87
N VAL A 143 11.58 -13.35 -23.83
CA VAL A 143 12.32 -14.39 -24.56
C VAL A 143 12.11 -14.22 -26.06
N GLY A 144 13.17 -14.31 -26.83
CA GLY A 144 13.13 -14.30 -28.29
C GLY A 144 14.36 -13.62 -28.92
N ASP A 145 14.67 -13.92 -30.17
CA ASP A 145 15.81 -13.38 -30.92
C ASP A 145 17.17 -13.43 -30.20
N GLY A 146 17.38 -14.45 -29.38
CA GLY A 146 18.58 -14.56 -28.55
C GLY A 146 18.50 -13.75 -27.25
N LEU A 147 17.38 -13.08 -26.99
CA LEU A 147 17.07 -12.41 -25.73
C LEU A 147 16.51 -13.40 -24.71
N ASN A 148 17.02 -13.33 -23.50
CA ASN A 148 16.40 -13.88 -22.31
C ASN A 148 16.64 -12.85 -21.19
N ARG A 149 15.64 -12.05 -20.88
CA ARG A 149 15.77 -10.92 -19.95
C ARG A 149 14.63 -10.89 -18.96
N VAL A 150 14.97 -10.90 -17.68
CA VAL A 150 14.05 -10.68 -16.58
C VAL A 150 13.94 -9.18 -16.29
N VAL A 151 12.73 -8.69 -16.09
CA VAL A 151 12.43 -7.32 -15.67
C VAL A 151 12.47 -7.26 -14.16
N GLU A 152 13.66 -6.96 -13.60
CA GLU A 152 13.90 -7.00 -12.16
C GLU A 152 13.17 -5.88 -11.38
N SER A 153 12.86 -4.77 -12.05
CA SER A 153 12.27 -3.58 -11.43
C SER A 153 10.78 -3.71 -11.14
N LEU A 154 10.12 -4.78 -11.61
CA LEU A 154 8.69 -4.99 -11.46
C LEU A 154 8.39 -6.41 -10.97
N THR A 155 7.53 -6.50 -9.97
CA THR A 155 7.00 -7.75 -9.44
C THR A 155 5.49 -7.79 -9.66
N LEU A 156 4.96 -8.90 -10.17
CA LEU A 156 3.54 -9.19 -10.19
C LEU A 156 3.18 -10.04 -8.96
N ALA A 157 2.30 -9.53 -8.11
CA ALA A 157 1.70 -10.27 -7.01
C ALA A 157 0.36 -10.88 -7.49
N VAL A 158 0.36 -12.18 -7.75
CA VAL A 158 -0.86 -12.95 -8.01
C VAL A 158 -1.49 -13.28 -6.66
N LEU A 159 -2.64 -12.69 -6.40
CA LEU A 159 -3.30 -12.73 -5.09
C LEU A 159 -3.93 -14.10 -4.81
N VAL A 160 -3.89 -14.54 -3.56
CA VAL A 160 -4.79 -15.58 -3.08
C VAL A 160 -6.19 -14.97 -2.99
N PRO A 161 -7.18 -15.43 -3.78
CA PRO A 161 -8.52 -14.86 -3.78
C PRO A 161 -9.17 -14.88 -2.40
N PHE A 162 -9.97 -13.86 -2.09
CA PHE A 162 -10.61 -13.73 -0.79
C PHE A 162 -11.49 -14.94 -0.43
N ASP A 163 -12.15 -15.55 -1.39
CA ASP A 163 -13.04 -16.71 -1.22
C ASP A 163 -12.31 -18.00 -0.79
N GLN A 164 -10.98 -18.05 -0.94
CA GLN A 164 -10.15 -19.14 -0.40
C GLN A 164 -10.01 -19.06 1.13
N LYS A 165 -10.33 -17.91 1.73
CA LYS A 165 -10.38 -17.77 3.19
C LYS A 165 -11.56 -18.58 3.75
N LYS A 166 -11.27 -19.53 4.63
CA LYS A 166 -12.27 -20.39 5.26
C LYS A 166 -12.50 -19.95 6.72
N GLY A 167 -13.64 -19.33 6.97
CA GLY A 167 -13.94 -18.76 8.28
C GLY A 167 -12.90 -17.71 8.66
N SER A 168 -12.12 -17.95 9.72
CA SER A 168 -11.07 -17.02 10.18
C SER A 168 -9.68 -17.36 9.68
N MET A 169 -9.52 -18.39 8.84
CA MET A 169 -8.21 -18.93 8.46
C MET A 169 -7.99 -18.83 6.95
N LEU A 170 -6.74 -18.61 6.56
CA LEU A 170 -6.26 -18.72 5.20
C LEU A 170 -4.92 -19.48 5.25
N ASP A 171 -4.89 -20.66 4.66
CA ASP A 171 -3.68 -21.52 4.59
C ASP A 171 -2.91 -21.61 5.93
N GLY A 172 -3.63 -21.89 7.02
CA GLY A 172 -3.06 -22.00 8.37
C GLY A 172 -2.81 -20.66 9.08
N TYR A 173 -2.82 -19.53 8.36
CA TYR A 173 -2.67 -18.21 8.95
C TYR A 173 -4.01 -17.64 9.41
N ARG A 174 -4.05 -17.06 10.61
CA ARG A 174 -5.27 -16.51 11.19
C ARG A 174 -5.51 -15.07 10.75
N ILE A 175 -6.36 -14.88 9.76
CA ILE A 175 -6.84 -13.58 9.32
C ILE A 175 -7.90 -13.03 10.30
N GLY A 176 -8.89 -13.84 10.65
CA GLY A 176 -10.08 -13.43 11.40
C GLY A 176 -11.26 -13.13 10.48
N MET A 177 -12.34 -12.62 11.08
CA MET A 177 -13.58 -12.31 10.37
C MET A 177 -13.72 -10.80 10.21
N TYR A 178 -13.94 -10.34 9.00
CA TYR A 178 -14.29 -8.95 8.70
C TYR A 178 -15.73 -8.66 9.14
N ILE A 179 -16.02 -7.42 9.48
CA ILE A 179 -17.39 -6.99 9.73
C ILE A 179 -18.23 -7.12 8.46
N ALA A 180 -17.63 -6.77 7.32
CA ALA A 180 -18.28 -6.85 6.00
C ALA A 180 -18.76 -8.28 5.67
N GLU A 181 -18.06 -9.34 6.08
CA GLU A 181 -18.50 -10.73 5.87
C GLU A 181 -19.84 -11.05 6.55
N ARG A 182 -20.23 -10.28 7.56
CA ARG A 182 -21.50 -10.46 8.28
C ARG A 182 -22.65 -9.65 7.70
N HIS A 183 -22.33 -8.72 6.79
CA HIS A 183 -23.27 -7.74 6.25
C HIS A 183 -23.15 -7.69 4.73
N LYS A 184 -24.00 -8.44 4.02
CA LYS A 184 -24.01 -8.52 2.55
C LYS A 184 -23.98 -7.17 1.81
N LYS A 185 -24.46 -6.10 2.43
CA LYS A 185 -24.41 -4.73 1.85
C LYS A 185 -23.03 -4.09 1.87
N LEU A 186 -22.02 -4.74 2.45
CA LEU A 186 -20.67 -4.24 2.62
C LEU A 186 -19.63 -5.15 1.93
N ASP A 187 -20.09 -6.08 1.09
CA ASP A 187 -19.22 -7.04 0.41
C ASP A 187 -18.22 -6.34 -0.53
N ASP A 188 -18.59 -5.19 -1.08
CA ASP A 188 -17.74 -4.34 -1.92
C ASP A 188 -16.51 -3.75 -1.20
N ARG A 189 -16.52 -3.80 0.13
CA ARG A 189 -15.39 -3.35 0.96
C ARG A 189 -14.39 -4.44 1.28
N LEU A 190 -14.70 -5.70 1.01
CA LEU A 190 -13.78 -6.80 1.26
C LEU A 190 -12.57 -6.72 0.32
N PRO A 191 -11.38 -7.12 0.80
CA PRO A 191 -10.23 -7.27 -0.11
C PRO A 191 -10.56 -8.25 -1.23
N ILE A 192 -10.12 -7.98 -2.45
CA ILE A 192 -10.27 -8.93 -3.57
C ILE A 192 -9.46 -10.21 -3.35
N GLY A 193 -8.39 -10.12 -2.57
CA GLY A 193 -7.49 -11.21 -2.23
C GLY A 193 -6.37 -10.75 -1.32
N PHE A 194 -5.39 -11.63 -1.13
CA PHE A 194 -4.26 -11.41 -0.25
C PHE A 194 -2.96 -11.75 -0.97
N VAL A 195 -1.95 -10.94 -0.77
CA VAL A 195 -0.57 -11.29 -1.14
C VAL A 195 -0.10 -12.37 -0.17
N LYS A 196 0.36 -13.49 -0.71
CA LYS A 196 1.06 -14.53 0.05
C LYS A 196 2.52 -14.09 0.19
N VAL A 197 2.98 -13.95 1.43
CA VAL A 197 4.34 -13.50 1.75
C VAL A 197 5.06 -14.63 2.47
N THR A 198 6.19 -15.07 1.95
CA THR A 198 7.10 -16.00 2.62
C THR A 198 8.15 -15.24 3.44
N GLU A 199 8.96 -15.94 4.21
CA GLU A 199 10.06 -15.32 4.98
C GLU A 199 11.10 -14.66 4.06
N GLY A 200 11.32 -15.23 2.87
CA GLY A 200 12.25 -14.69 1.87
C GLY A 200 11.74 -13.44 1.15
N ASP A 201 10.44 -13.16 1.23
CA ASP A 201 9.81 -12.06 0.48
C ASP A 201 9.76 -10.74 1.25
N VAL A 202 10.09 -10.73 2.54
CA VAL A 202 9.91 -9.56 3.40
C VAL A 202 10.63 -8.30 2.92
N ASP A 203 11.77 -8.48 2.27
CA ASP A 203 12.60 -7.40 1.75
C ASP A 203 12.28 -7.01 0.31
N LEU A 204 11.32 -7.68 -0.35
CA LEU A 204 10.94 -7.33 -1.72
C LEU A 204 10.30 -5.94 -1.78
N PRO A 205 10.78 -5.08 -2.68
CA PRO A 205 10.24 -3.73 -2.83
C PRO A 205 8.83 -3.75 -3.44
N MET A 206 7.90 -3.09 -2.77
CA MET A 206 6.58 -2.78 -3.31
C MET A 206 6.58 -1.46 -4.09
N SER A 207 7.39 -0.53 -3.63
CA SER A 207 7.55 0.79 -4.21
C SER A 207 8.95 1.32 -3.93
N GLU A 208 9.19 2.59 -4.16
CA GLU A 208 10.48 3.22 -3.86
C GLU A 208 10.78 3.22 -2.36
N HIS A 209 9.76 3.42 -1.51
CA HIS A 209 9.94 3.57 -0.07
C HIS A 209 9.33 2.45 0.78
N LEU A 210 8.62 1.47 0.17
CA LEU A 210 7.95 0.38 0.89
C LEU A 210 8.46 -0.99 0.46
N ARG A 211 8.50 -1.91 1.42
CA ARG A 211 8.73 -3.34 1.24
C ARG A 211 7.51 -4.15 1.69
N LEU A 212 7.40 -5.38 1.25
CA LEU A 212 6.32 -6.27 1.71
C LEU A 212 6.30 -6.44 3.23
N GLY A 213 7.48 -6.53 3.85
CA GLY A 213 7.63 -6.65 5.30
C GLY A 213 7.00 -5.52 6.09
N ASP A 214 7.03 -4.28 5.55
CA ASP A 214 6.49 -3.10 6.21
C ASP A 214 4.97 -3.17 6.41
N LEU A 215 4.30 -3.96 5.58
CA LEU A 215 2.84 -4.10 5.64
C LEU A 215 2.38 -5.34 6.42
N LEU A 216 3.28 -6.18 6.92
CA LEU A 216 2.92 -7.35 7.70
C LEU A 216 2.24 -6.98 9.02
N THR A 217 1.23 -7.77 9.39
CA THR A 217 0.59 -7.61 10.72
C THR A 217 1.55 -8.00 11.84
N HIS A 218 1.70 -7.15 12.84
CA HIS A 218 2.51 -7.40 14.04
C HIS A 218 1.71 -8.25 15.06
N ASP A 219 1.20 -9.40 14.68
CA ASP A 219 0.24 -10.18 15.47
C ASP A 219 0.86 -11.30 16.31
N GLY A 220 2.18 -11.47 16.24
CA GLY A 220 2.90 -12.49 16.98
C GLY A 220 2.64 -13.93 16.50
N GLN A 221 1.92 -14.14 15.39
CA GLN A 221 1.81 -15.46 14.79
C GLN A 221 3.18 -15.92 14.30
N GLN A 222 3.56 -17.11 14.71
CA GLN A 222 4.79 -17.75 14.25
C GLN A 222 4.50 -18.55 12.99
N GLY A 223 5.48 -18.60 12.11
CA GLY A 223 5.39 -19.38 10.88
C GLY A 223 5.00 -18.59 9.65
N TRP A 224 5.22 -19.21 8.52
CA TRP A 224 5.02 -18.73 7.17
C TRP A 224 4.20 -19.72 6.36
N PRO A 225 3.50 -19.31 5.30
CA PRO A 225 3.41 -17.94 4.80
C PRO A 225 2.52 -17.05 5.67
N ARG A 226 2.68 -15.72 5.55
CA ARG A 226 1.76 -14.70 6.04
C ARG A 226 0.98 -14.09 4.89
N PHE A 227 -0.13 -13.42 5.20
CA PHE A 227 -1.00 -12.87 4.18
C PHE A 227 -1.34 -11.42 4.51
N ILE A 228 -1.24 -10.55 3.50
CA ILE A 228 -1.56 -9.13 3.62
C ILE A 228 -2.58 -8.74 2.55
N ALA A 229 -3.56 -7.92 2.91
CA ALA A 229 -4.35 -7.18 1.94
C ALA A 229 -3.66 -5.84 1.65
N VAL A 230 -3.65 -5.44 0.39
CA VAL A 230 -3.07 -4.17 -0.06
C VAL A 230 -4.03 -3.53 -1.05
N ASN A 231 -4.36 -2.27 -0.81
CA ASN A 231 -4.97 -1.42 -1.81
C ASN A 231 -3.85 -0.62 -2.51
N PRO A 232 -3.61 -0.79 -3.81
CA PRO A 232 -2.55 -0.07 -4.52
C PRO A 232 -2.60 1.45 -4.35
N ARG A 233 -3.79 2.02 -4.16
CA ARG A 233 -3.95 3.47 -3.95
C ARG A 233 -3.27 4.00 -2.69
N VAL A 234 -3.13 3.19 -1.63
CA VAL A 234 -2.41 3.63 -0.43
C VAL A 234 -0.91 3.73 -0.69
N VAL A 235 -0.37 2.82 -1.52
CA VAL A 235 1.02 2.84 -1.95
C VAL A 235 1.29 4.07 -2.82
N ASP A 236 0.46 4.29 -3.86
CA ASP A 236 0.53 5.47 -4.72
C ASP A 236 0.48 6.77 -3.92
N LYS A 237 -0.48 6.87 -3.00
CA LYS A 237 -0.64 8.07 -2.18
C LYS A 237 0.60 8.34 -1.34
N LEU A 238 1.16 7.31 -0.71
CA LEU A 238 2.36 7.47 0.11
C LEU A 238 3.55 7.93 -0.74
N GLU A 239 3.77 7.32 -1.90
CA GLU A 239 4.87 7.71 -2.80
C GLU A 239 4.73 9.14 -3.32
N LEU A 240 3.50 9.58 -3.67
CA LEU A 240 3.24 10.97 -4.06
C LEU A 240 3.48 11.95 -2.89
N VAL A 241 3.11 11.57 -1.66
CA VAL A 241 3.40 12.35 -0.46
C VAL A 241 4.91 12.46 -0.24
N MET A 242 5.64 11.35 -0.37
CA MET A 242 7.10 11.33 -0.26
C MET A 242 7.76 12.23 -1.31
N ALA A 243 7.34 12.11 -2.56
CA ALA A 243 7.83 12.97 -3.65
C ALA A 243 7.53 14.46 -3.38
N ARG A 244 6.35 14.76 -2.82
CA ARG A 244 5.98 16.12 -2.45
C ARG A 244 6.86 16.68 -1.35
N ILE A 245 7.13 15.90 -0.29
CA ILE A 245 8.03 16.27 0.81
C ILE A 245 9.45 16.47 0.28
N ALA A 246 9.99 15.53 -0.52
CA ALA A 246 11.30 15.64 -1.13
C ALA A 246 11.48 16.93 -1.92
N GLY A 247 10.45 17.36 -2.67
CA GLY A 247 10.44 18.60 -3.42
C GLY A 247 10.46 19.87 -2.57
N THR A 248 10.17 19.79 -1.27
CA THR A 248 10.18 20.94 -0.35
C THR A 248 11.49 21.05 0.45
N ILE A 249 12.23 19.96 0.58
CA ILE A 249 13.50 19.94 1.32
C ILE A 249 14.60 20.59 0.47
N ARG A 250 15.21 21.66 0.99
CA ARG A 250 16.28 22.39 0.31
C ARG A 250 17.65 21.74 0.37
N LYS A 251 17.82 20.66 1.12
CA LYS A 251 19.09 19.93 1.24
C LYS A 251 19.13 18.84 0.17
N ALA A 252 20.16 18.86 -0.66
CA ALA A 252 20.31 17.97 -1.81
C ALA A 252 20.52 16.47 -1.45
N ASP A 253 20.87 16.14 -0.20
CA ASP A 253 21.30 14.80 0.23
C ASP A 253 20.49 14.23 1.40
N VAL A 254 19.21 14.62 1.54
CA VAL A 254 18.36 14.01 2.57
C VAL A 254 17.69 12.79 1.98
N ASP A 255 18.11 11.61 2.43
CA ASP A 255 17.41 10.38 2.17
C ASP A 255 16.15 10.32 3.07
N LEU A 256 14.97 10.50 2.45
CA LEU A 256 13.70 10.45 3.15
C LEU A 256 13.33 8.99 3.38
N ALA A 257 13.53 8.51 4.59
CA ALA A 257 13.05 7.21 5.00
C ALA A 257 11.61 7.27 5.54
N VAL A 258 10.79 6.31 5.15
CA VAL A 258 9.48 6.05 5.75
C VAL A 258 9.65 5.00 6.83
N ASN A 259 9.23 5.32 8.04
CA ASN A 259 9.10 4.33 9.10
C ASN A 259 7.64 3.91 9.22
N VAL A 260 7.33 2.69 8.80
CA VAL A 260 5.97 2.14 8.87
C VAL A 260 5.75 1.51 10.24
N HIS A 261 4.86 2.11 11.02
CA HIS A 261 4.48 1.58 12.33
C HIS A 261 3.40 0.51 12.22
N SER A 262 2.52 0.62 11.24
CA SER A 262 1.46 -0.34 11.01
C SER A 262 0.96 -0.24 9.58
N GLY A 263 1.04 -1.35 8.86
CA GLY A 263 0.41 -1.53 7.56
C GLY A 263 -0.91 -2.28 7.68
N PHE A 264 -1.00 -3.44 7.01
CA PHE A 264 -2.17 -4.30 7.11
C PHE A 264 -2.33 -4.86 8.55
N ARG A 265 -3.56 -4.87 9.03
CA ARG A 265 -3.92 -5.50 10.30
C ARG A 265 -4.97 -6.57 10.06
N THR A 266 -4.63 -7.82 10.36
CA THR A 266 -5.68 -8.86 10.33
C THR A 266 -6.84 -8.47 11.24
N PRO A 267 -8.11 -8.75 10.87
CA PRO A 267 -9.26 -8.55 11.77
C PRO A 267 -9.07 -9.21 13.14
N ALA A 268 -8.35 -10.33 13.20
CA ALA A 268 -8.01 -10.99 14.45
C ALA A 268 -7.09 -10.16 15.33
N HIS A 269 -6.07 -9.51 14.73
CA HIS A 269 -5.14 -8.63 15.44
C HIS A 269 -5.81 -7.32 15.83
N ASN A 270 -6.54 -6.69 14.91
CA ASN A 270 -7.17 -5.39 15.14
C ASN A 270 -8.07 -5.37 16.38
N ARG A 271 -8.73 -6.48 16.69
CA ARG A 271 -9.55 -6.61 17.93
C ARG A 271 -8.74 -6.54 19.22
N ARG A 272 -7.43 -6.69 19.17
CA ARG A 272 -6.52 -6.63 20.33
C ARG A 272 -5.80 -5.29 20.44
N VAL A 273 -5.80 -4.50 19.36
CA VAL A 273 -5.15 -3.19 19.34
C VAL A 273 -5.99 -2.21 20.17
N PRO A 274 -5.44 -1.64 21.24
CA PRO A 274 -6.15 -0.68 22.08
C PRO A 274 -6.66 0.50 21.26
N LEU A 275 -7.89 0.92 21.50
CA LEU A 275 -8.53 2.06 20.85
C LEU A 275 -8.70 1.96 19.32
N ALA A 276 -8.34 0.84 18.70
CA ALA A 276 -8.57 0.64 17.29
C ALA A 276 -10.07 0.64 16.97
N ALA A 277 -10.45 1.31 15.88
CA ALA A 277 -11.80 1.22 15.36
C ALA A 277 -12.13 -0.24 15.02
N THR A 278 -13.31 -0.72 15.40
CA THR A 278 -13.73 -2.10 15.15
C THR A 278 -13.68 -2.46 13.66
N ASP A 279 -14.00 -1.50 12.80
CA ASP A 279 -13.94 -1.58 11.34
C ASP A 279 -12.82 -0.67 10.82
N SER A 280 -11.59 -0.93 11.26
CA SER A 280 -10.42 -0.14 10.89
C SER A 280 -10.04 -0.36 9.43
N ARG A 281 -9.63 0.70 8.74
CA ARG A 281 -9.18 0.66 7.33
C ARG A 281 -7.92 -0.16 7.13
N HIS A 282 -7.06 -0.30 8.15
CA HIS A 282 -5.92 -1.22 8.12
C HIS A 282 -6.31 -2.66 7.80
N GLN A 283 -7.52 -3.09 8.16
CA GLN A 283 -7.99 -4.46 7.87
C GLN A 283 -8.23 -4.69 6.37
N TYR A 284 -8.42 -3.62 5.62
CA TYR A 284 -8.70 -3.67 4.17
C TYR A 284 -7.45 -3.34 3.32
N GLY A 285 -6.31 -3.08 3.97
CA GLY A 285 -5.06 -2.74 3.31
C GLY A 285 -5.04 -1.36 2.67
N ASP A 286 -5.92 -0.46 3.10
CA ASP A 286 -6.04 0.90 2.58
C ASP A 286 -5.75 1.99 3.61
N ALA A 287 -5.00 1.64 4.65
CA ALA A 287 -4.43 2.57 5.61
C ALA A 287 -3.03 2.11 6.02
N VAL A 288 -2.17 3.08 6.30
CA VAL A 288 -0.81 2.88 6.80
C VAL A 288 -0.49 3.95 7.83
N ASP A 289 0.09 3.54 8.96
CA ASP A 289 0.63 4.44 9.97
C ASP A 289 2.13 4.63 9.72
N VAL A 290 2.56 5.86 9.47
CA VAL A 290 3.94 6.17 9.13
C VAL A 290 4.51 7.28 9.98
N ALA A 291 5.82 7.26 10.18
CA ALA A 291 6.60 8.36 10.72
C ALA A 291 7.68 8.75 9.70
N ILE A 292 7.80 10.04 9.43
CA ILE A 292 8.67 10.59 8.39
C ILE A 292 9.36 11.82 8.99
N ASP A 293 10.69 11.90 8.88
CA ASP A 293 11.45 13.14 9.14
C ASP A 293 11.29 14.07 7.93
N ALA A 294 10.16 14.77 7.88
CA ALA A 294 9.74 15.54 6.71
C ALA A 294 10.53 16.86 6.53
N ASN A 295 11.25 17.31 7.55
CA ASN A 295 12.10 18.50 7.49
C ASN A 295 13.59 18.18 7.36
N GLY A 296 13.99 16.91 7.51
CA GLY A 296 15.36 16.43 7.40
C GLY A 296 16.28 16.93 8.52
N ASP A 297 15.76 17.15 9.73
CA ASP A 297 16.56 17.59 10.86
C ASP A 297 17.09 16.46 11.76
N GLY A 298 16.72 15.21 11.45
CA GLY A 298 17.11 13.99 12.16
C GLY A 298 16.21 13.68 13.35
N ARG A 299 15.07 14.34 13.46
CA ARG A 299 14.06 14.11 14.49
C ARG A 299 12.69 13.96 13.86
N ILE A 300 11.83 13.19 14.50
CA ILE A 300 10.43 13.08 14.10
C ILE A 300 9.57 13.70 15.19
N ASP A 301 8.97 14.85 14.90
CA ASP A 301 8.17 15.61 15.86
C ASP A 301 6.86 16.17 15.26
N ALA A 302 6.19 17.05 15.98
CA ALA A 302 4.93 17.65 15.54
C ALA A 302 5.07 18.49 14.26
N ARG A 303 6.26 19.03 13.95
CA ARG A 303 6.49 19.80 12.72
C ARG A 303 6.45 18.87 11.51
N ASP A 304 7.07 17.71 11.63
CA ASP A 304 7.03 16.72 10.55
C ASP A 304 5.62 16.24 10.30
N ALA A 305 4.86 15.99 11.38
CA ALA A 305 3.46 15.58 11.26
C ALA A 305 2.62 16.62 10.49
N HIS A 306 2.86 17.91 10.72
CA HIS A 306 2.19 18.98 9.96
C HIS A 306 2.66 19.03 8.51
N LEU A 307 3.96 18.91 8.24
CA LEU A 307 4.49 18.89 6.87
C LEU A 307 3.94 17.71 6.07
N VAL A 308 3.83 16.54 6.69
CA VAL A 308 3.21 15.36 6.08
C VAL A 308 1.74 15.60 5.80
N ALA A 309 0.99 16.21 6.75
CA ALA A 309 -0.42 16.52 6.56
C ALA A 309 -0.62 17.52 5.39
N ASP A 310 0.18 18.58 5.33
CA ASP A 310 0.14 19.56 4.23
C ASP A 310 0.48 18.90 2.88
N ALA A 311 1.42 17.95 2.86
CA ALA A 311 1.75 17.20 1.67
C ALA A 311 0.59 16.29 1.24
N VAL A 312 -0.09 15.64 2.19
CA VAL A 312 -1.30 14.83 1.91
C VAL A 312 -2.40 15.70 1.32
N ASP A 313 -2.71 16.85 1.93
CA ASP A 313 -3.71 17.78 1.41
C ASP A 313 -3.40 18.23 -0.02
N SER A 314 -2.11 18.50 -0.30
CA SER A 314 -1.64 18.85 -1.65
C SER A 314 -1.82 17.71 -2.65
N VAL A 315 -1.52 16.48 -2.27
CA VAL A 315 -1.70 15.28 -3.11
C VAL A 315 -3.19 15.03 -3.37
N GLU A 316 -4.04 15.10 -2.35
CA GLU A 316 -5.49 14.92 -2.50
C GLU A 316 -6.14 16.01 -3.37
N ALA A 317 -5.63 17.23 -3.32
CA ALA A 317 -6.10 18.30 -4.20
C ALA A 317 -5.72 18.05 -5.67
N GLN A 318 -4.58 17.43 -5.92
CA GLN A 318 -4.10 17.10 -7.27
C GLN A 318 -4.72 15.79 -7.81
N PHE A 319 -4.95 14.81 -6.93
CA PHE A 319 -5.46 13.48 -7.25
C PHE A 319 -6.72 13.19 -6.42
N PRO A 320 -7.90 13.68 -6.84
CA PRO A 320 -9.14 13.52 -6.08
C PRO A 320 -9.55 12.07 -5.82
N GLU A 321 -9.10 11.13 -6.67
CA GLU A 321 -9.31 9.70 -6.50
C GLU A 321 -8.57 9.10 -5.30
N LEU A 322 -7.56 9.80 -4.77
CA LEU A 322 -6.79 9.41 -3.59
C LEU A 322 -7.31 10.05 -2.29
N VAL A 323 -8.39 10.82 -2.36
CA VAL A 323 -8.99 11.44 -1.17
C VAL A 323 -9.36 10.38 -0.14
N GLY A 324 -8.90 10.59 1.09
CA GLY A 324 -9.14 9.70 2.23
C GLY A 324 -9.13 10.45 3.55
N GLY A 325 -9.07 9.73 4.65
CA GLY A 325 -8.90 10.34 5.97
C GLY A 325 -7.42 10.49 6.34
N VAL A 326 -7.06 11.56 7.05
CA VAL A 326 -5.75 11.76 7.65
C VAL A 326 -5.90 11.91 9.16
N GLY A 327 -5.13 11.14 9.93
CA GLY A 327 -4.99 11.31 11.36
C GLY A 327 -3.58 11.78 11.71
N VAL A 328 -3.47 12.86 12.46
CA VAL A 328 -2.19 13.40 12.90
C VAL A 328 -2.05 13.19 14.41
N TYR A 329 -1.03 12.46 14.83
CA TYR A 329 -0.74 12.20 16.24
C TYR A 329 0.50 12.98 16.66
N THR A 330 0.30 13.98 17.51
CA THR A 330 1.38 14.85 18.00
C THR A 330 1.69 14.66 19.48
N SER A 331 1.03 13.72 20.16
CA SER A 331 1.18 13.51 21.59
C SER A 331 1.68 12.12 21.95
N SER A 332 2.53 12.06 22.99
CA SER A 332 3.15 10.84 23.53
C SER A 332 2.18 9.78 24.09
N ARG A 333 0.88 10.07 24.18
CA ARG A 333 -0.13 9.13 24.70
C ARG A 333 -0.42 7.95 23.76
N TYR A 334 0.04 8.01 22.51
CA TYR A 334 -0.19 6.99 21.48
C TYR A 334 1.08 6.19 21.17
N HIS A 335 2.13 6.32 21.99
CA HIS A 335 3.44 5.71 21.79
C HIS A 335 3.61 4.40 22.56
N GLN A 336 2.62 3.55 22.61
CA GLN A 336 2.85 2.19 23.09
C GLN A 336 3.31 1.34 21.91
N PRO A 337 4.50 0.70 21.99
CA PRO A 337 4.91 -0.33 21.03
C PRO A 337 3.90 -1.47 21.10
N TYR A 338 3.50 -1.94 19.95
CA TYR A 338 2.66 -3.14 19.84
C TYR A 338 3.51 -4.38 19.98
#